data_899eb2ea26f6b81dcfdd8bda45543060
#
_entry.id   899eb2ea26f6b81dcfdd8bda45543060
#
_cell.length_a   1.000
_cell.length_b   1.000
_cell.length_c   1.000
_cell.angle_alpha   90.00
_cell.angle_beta   90.00
_cell.angle_gamma   90.00
#
_symmetry.space_group_name_H-M   'P 1'
#
loop_
_entity.id
_entity.type
_entity.pdbx_description
1 polymer ?
#
loop_
_entity_poly.entity_id
_entity_poly.type
_entity_poly.pdbx_seq_one_letter_code
_entity_poly.pdbx_strand_id
1 'polypeptide(L)'
;MGQKVNPHGLRVGVIKGWDSKWYAGKDYEKFLLEDIKIREFIKEKLFLSGISKVEIERASNKARISIHTAKPGMVIGRQGSNIELLKSDLKKMTESAIEINIVEVKTPDMDATLVAENIAAQLERRIAFRRAMKQCVGRTMRMGAKGIKIMCSGRLGGAEIARSESYREGSIPLHTLRADIDYGTAEAHTTYGRIGIKVWIYKGEVLPESKEAAKVAPAKEA
;
A
#
# COMPACT_ATOMS: atom_id res chain seq x y z
N MET A 1 24.66 10.16 8.31
CA MET A 1 23.74 8.99 8.51
C MET A 1 23.54 8.31 7.18
N GLY A 2 23.59 6.97 7.14
CA GLY A 2 23.45 6.22 5.89
C GLY A 2 22.03 6.29 5.30
N GLN A 3 21.96 6.07 3.99
CA GLN A 3 20.71 5.97 3.23
C GLN A 3 19.86 4.79 3.74
N LYS A 4 18.55 4.97 3.84
CA LYS A 4 17.63 3.90 4.23
C LYS A 4 17.06 3.22 3.00
N VAL A 5 17.19 1.90 2.94
CA VAL A 5 16.61 1.08 1.86
C VAL A 5 15.09 0.93 2.10
N ASN A 6 14.32 0.86 1.02
CA ASN A 6 12.90 0.55 1.10
C ASN A 6 12.70 -0.87 1.67
N PRO A 7 11.94 -1.03 2.77
CA PRO A 7 11.74 -2.34 3.41
C PRO A 7 11.09 -3.37 2.50
N HIS A 8 10.20 -2.95 1.60
CA HIS A 8 9.59 -3.84 0.62
C HIS A 8 10.63 -4.34 -0.38
N GLY A 9 11.42 -3.43 -0.98
CA GLY A 9 12.47 -3.80 -1.94
C GLY A 9 13.53 -4.73 -1.36
N LEU A 10 13.91 -4.55 -0.08
CA LEU A 10 14.85 -5.44 0.60
C LEU A 10 14.33 -6.88 0.73
N ARG A 11 13.00 -7.08 0.74
CA ARG A 11 12.32 -8.37 0.98
C ARG A 11 11.75 -9.00 -0.27
N VAL A 12 11.89 -8.36 -1.41
CA VAL A 12 11.47 -8.92 -2.70
C VAL A 12 12.27 -10.20 -2.98
N GLY A 13 11.56 -11.26 -3.36
CA GLY A 13 12.15 -12.58 -3.59
C GLY A 13 12.37 -13.42 -2.32
N VAL A 14 12.19 -12.86 -1.12
CA VAL A 14 12.27 -13.59 0.17
C VAL A 14 10.88 -13.84 0.73
N ILE A 15 10.15 -12.79 1.09
CA ILE A 15 8.80 -12.85 1.66
C ILE A 15 7.79 -11.98 0.91
N LYS A 16 8.24 -11.05 0.08
CA LYS A 16 7.39 -10.18 -0.75
C LYS A 16 7.56 -10.51 -2.23
N GLY A 17 6.46 -10.41 -2.96
CA GLY A 17 6.46 -10.51 -4.42
C GLY A 17 6.49 -9.13 -5.09
N TRP A 18 6.47 -9.15 -6.42
CA TRP A 18 6.33 -7.95 -7.23
C TRP A 18 4.85 -7.55 -7.36
N ASP A 19 4.59 -6.26 -7.43
CA ASP A 19 3.24 -5.74 -7.69
C ASP A 19 2.85 -5.86 -9.18
N SER A 20 3.83 -5.96 -10.07
CA SER A 20 3.64 -6.30 -11.49
C SER A 20 4.20 -7.70 -11.73
N LYS A 21 3.37 -8.61 -12.26
CA LYS A 21 3.72 -10.00 -12.53
C LYS A 21 3.55 -10.27 -14.02
N TRP A 22 4.59 -9.99 -14.79
CA TRP A 22 4.63 -10.25 -16.22
C TRP A 22 6.08 -10.27 -16.72
N TYR A 23 6.26 -10.84 -17.89
CA TYR A 23 7.54 -10.86 -18.59
C TYR A 23 7.34 -10.30 -20.01
N ALA A 24 8.23 -9.42 -20.45
CA ALA A 24 8.24 -8.88 -21.80
C ALA A 24 9.69 -8.70 -22.27
N GLY A 25 9.91 -8.92 -23.56
CA GLY A 25 11.18 -8.63 -24.23
C GLY A 25 11.21 -7.19 -24.75
N LYS A 26 10.87 -7.02 -26.05
CA LYS A 26 10.92 -5.71 -26.73
C LYS A 26 9.88 -4.71 -26.23
N ASP A 27 8.74 -5.17 -25.75
CA ASP A 27 7.62 -4.32 -25.29
C ASP A 27 7.69 -3.95 -23.80
N TYR A 28 8.85 -4.20 -23.15
CA TYR A 28 9.03 -3.92 -21.72
C TYR A 28 8.74 -2.46 -21.36
N GLU A 29 9.29 -1.52 -22.13
CA GLU A 29 9.10 -0.08 -21.89
C GLU A 29 7.62 0.30 -21.98
N LYS A 30 6.92 -0.16 -23.02
CA LYS A 30 5.51 0.12 -23.24
C LYS A 30 4.66 -0.37 -22.05
N PHE A 31 4.83 -1.62 -21.64
CA PHE A 31 4.07 -2.19 -20.54
C PHE A 31 4.38 -1.54 -19.20
N LEU A 32 5.63 -1.17 -18.95
CA LEU A 32 6.00 -0.46 -17.72
C LEU A 32 5.33 0.92 -17.63
N LEU A 33 5.38 1.69 -18.71
CA LEU A 33 4.74 3.02 -18.76
C LEU A 33 3.21 2.92 -18.66
N GLU A 34 2.60 1.94 -19.27
CA GLU A 34 1.17 1.66 -19.14
C GLU A 34 0.81 1.33 -17.67
N ASP A 35 1.57 0.45 -17.03
CA ASP A 35 1.32 0.06 -15.63
C ASP A 35 1.42 1.25 -14.66
N ILE A 36 2.38 2.15 -14.88
CA ILE A 36 2.52 3.38 -14.07
C ILE A 36 1.28 4.26 -14.25
N LYS A 37 0.88 4.54 -15.49
CA LYS A 37 -0.30 5.35 -15.81
C LYS A 37 -1.58 4.75 -15.22
N ILE A 38 -1.75 3.43 -15.32
CA ILE A 38 -2.91 2.72 -14.74
C ILE A 38 -2.96 2.91 -13.24
N ARG A 39 -1.83 2.75 -12.53
CA ARG A 39 -1.78 2.92 -11.07
C ARG A 39 -2.09 4.34 -10.64
N GLU A 40 -1.54 5.33 -11.32
CA GLU A 40 -1.80 6.75 -11.05
C GLU A 40 -3.27 7.07 -11.26
N PHE A 41 -3.83 6.70 -12.41
CA PHE A 41 -5.23 6.92 -12.74
C PHE A 41 -6.20 6.28 -11.74
N ILE A 42 -5.93 5.03 -11.32
CA ILE A 42 -6.75 4.32 -10.33
C ILE A 42 -6.67 5.05 -8.98
N LYS A 43 -5.48 5.47 -8.54
CA LYS A 43 -5.32 6.19 -7.27
C LYS A 43 -6.02 7.54 -7.27
N GLU A 44 -5.93 8.31 -8.35
CA GLU A 44 -6.61 9.59 -8.48
C GLU A 44 -8.13 9.44 -8.46
N LYS A 45 -8.66 8.54 -9.29
CA LYS A 45 -10.11 8.36 -9.45
C LYS A 45 -10.77 7.77 -8.20
N LEU A 46 -10.08 6.89 -7.49
CA LEU A 46 -10.59 6.15 -6.34
C LEU A 46 -9.94 6.54 -5.01
N PHE A 47 -9.41 7.76 -4.91
CA PHE A 47 -8.72 8.25 -3.72
C PHE A 47 -9.54 8.07 -2.43
N LEU A 48 -10.85 8.35 -2.47
CA LEU A 48 -11.75 8.22 -1.31
C LEU A 48 -12.02 6.77 -0.88
N SER A 49 -11.75 5.81 -1.75
CA SER A 49 -11.98 4.39 -1.47
C SER A 49 -10.89 3.76 -0.61
N GLY A 50 -9.76 4.45 -0.40
CA GLY A 50 -8.61 3.94 0.35
C GLY A 50 -7.98 2.74 -0.34
N ILE A 51 -7.13 2.99 -1.33
CA ILE A 51 -6.41 1.95 -2.09
C ILE A 51 -5.10 1.66 -1.39
N SER A 52 -4.90 0.41 -0.97
CA SER A 52 -3.64 -0.07 -0.40
C SER A 52 -2.59 -0.28 -1.48
N LYS A 53 -2.87 -1.16 -2.44
CA LYS A 53 -1.99 -1.48 -3.56
C LYS A 53 -2.78 -1.88 -4.80
N VAL A 54 -2.13 -1.80 -5.96
CA VAL A 54 -2.67 -2.26 -7.25
C VAL A 54 -1.69 -3.27 -7.82
N GLU A 55 -2.09 -4.52 -7.91
CA GLU A 55 -1.31 -5.59 -8.56
C GLU A 55 -1.77 -5.74 -10.00
N ILE A 56 -0.81 -5.89 -10.92
CA ILE A 56 -1.07 -6.04 -12.35
C ILE A 56 -0.41 -7.32 -12.84
N GLU A 57 -1.21 -8.23 -13.36
CA GLU A 57 -0.76 -9.47 -13.99
C GLU A 57 -1.06 -9.39 -15.48
N ARG A 58 -0.07 -9.64 -16.34
CA ARG A 58 -0.27 -9.68 -17.79
C ARG A 58 0.01 -11.09 -18.30
N ALA A 59 -0.93 -11.62 -19.04
CA ALA A 59 -0.80 -12.91 -19.73
C ALA A 59 -1.30 -12.75 -21.16
N SER A 60 -0.41 -12.88 -22.13
CA SER A 60 -0.71 -12.64 -23.54
C SER A 60 -1.37 -11.25 -23.75
N ASN A 61 -2.58 -11.22 -24.28
CA ASN A 61 -3.33 -9.98 -24.55
C ASN A 61 -4.29 -9.57 -23.43
N LYS A 62 -4.18 -10.15 -22.23
CA LYS A 62 -5.05 -9.83 -21.08
C LYS A 62 -4.24 -9.20 -19.96
N ALA A 63 -4.76 -8.10 -19.39
CA ALA A 63 -4.25 -7.47 -18.19
C ALA A 63 -5.27 -7.64 -17.06
N ARG A 64 -4.89 -8.38 -16.01
CA ARG A 64 -5.68 -8.53 -14.80
C ARG A 64 -5.17 -7.53 -13.78
N ILE A 65 -6.04 -6.63 -13.33
CA ILE A 65 -5.74 -5.58 -12.37
C ILE A 65 -6.46 -5.94 -11.07
N SER A 66 -5.71 -6.27 -10.03
CA SER A 66 -6.25 -6.54 -8.69
C SER A 66 -6.07 -5.30 -7.82
N ILE A 67 -7.19 -4.69 -7.42
CA ILE A 67 -7.24 -3.46 -6.61
C ILE A 67 -7.52 -3.85 -5.17
N HIS A 68 -6.55 -3.63 -4.29
CA HIS A 68 -6.71 -3.84 -2.84
C HIS A 68 -7.25 -2.55 -2.21
N THR A 69 -8.46 -2.62 -1.65
CA THR A 69 -9.16 -1.45 -1.10
C THR A 69 -9.77 -1.72 0.27
N ALA A 70 -9.83 -0.69 1.11
CA ALA A 70 -10.53 -0.74 2.40
C ALA A 70 -12.06 -0.65 2.25
N LYS A 71 -12.56 -0.07 1.15
CA LYS A 71 -13.99 0.16 0.93
C LYS A 71 -14.43 -0.36 -0.44
N PRO A 72 -14.58 -1.68 -0.62
CA PRO A 72 -14.91 -2.29 -1.90
C PRO A 72 -16.24 -1.78 -2.47
N GLY A 73 -17.23 -1.49 -1.62
CA GLY A 73 -18.52 -0.98 -2.07
C GLY A 73 -18.45 0.34 -2.82
N MET A 74 -17.50 1.23 -2.49
CA MET A 74 -17.32 2.50 -3.21
C MET A 74 -16.71 2.29 -4.60
N VAL A 75 -15.83 1.28 -4.74
CA VAL A 75 -15.20 0.93 -6.02
C VAL A 75 -16.21 0.23 -6.93
N ILE A 76 -17.02 -0.67 -6.38
CA ILE A 76 -18.06 -1.40 -7.12
C ILE A 76 -19.16 -0.44 -7.59
N GLY A 77 -19.62 0.44 -6.70
CA GLY A 77 -20.74 1.32 -6.96
C GLY A 77 -22.08 0.59 -6.95
N ARG A 78 -23.15 1.32 -7.25
CA ARG A 78 -24.49 0.74 -7.36
C ARG A 78 -24.56 -0.18 -8.57
N GLN A 79 -24.91 -1.44 -8.36
CA GLN A 79 -25.05 -2.47 -9.42
C GLN A 79 -23.82 -2.61 -10.34
N GLY A 80 -22.61 -2.26 -9.85
CA GLY A 80 -21.38 -2.39 -10.64
C GLY A 80 -21.09 -1.22 -11.60
N SER A 81 -21.87 -0.15 -11.58
CA SER A 81 -21.72 0.99 -12.52
C SER A 81 -20.32 1.62 -12.49
N ASN A 82 -19.72 1.77 -11.30
CA ASN A 82 -18.41 2.38 -11.18
C ASN A 82 -17.29 1.50 -11.78
N ILE A 83 -17.39 0.17 -11.62
CA ILE A 83 -16.43 -0.77 -12.23
C ILE A 83 -16.52 -0.72 -13.75
N GLU A 84 -17.72 -0.66 -14.34
CA GLU A 84 -17.89 -0.60 -15.78
C GLU A 84 -17.32 0.68 -16.36
N LEU A 85 -17.57 1.82 -15.71
CA LEU A 85 -16.97 3.10 -16.07
C LEU A 85 -15.43 3.05 -15.96
N LEU A 86 -14.90 2.51 -14.86
CA LEU A 86 -13.46 2.35 -14.68
C LEU A 86 -12.86 1.47 -15.78
N LYS A 87 -13.52 0.35 -16.09
CA LYS A 87 -13.07 -0.56 -17.16
C LYS A 87 -13.11 0.10 -18.54
N SER A 88 -14.13 0.92 -18.81
CA SER A 88 -14.23 1.68 -20.06
C SER A 88 -13.10 2.71 -20.20
N ASP A 89 -12.79 3.43 -19.11
CA ASP A 89 -11.73 4.44 -19.14
C ASP A 89 -10.35 3.82 -19.26
N LEU A 90 -10.08 2.71 -18.54
CA LEU A 90 -8.82 1.97 -18.66
C LEU A 90 -8.64 1.37 -20.05
N LYS A 91 -9.69 0.90 -20.72
CA LYS A 91 -9.64 0.42 -22.10
C LYS A 91 -9.18 1.48 -23.10
N LYS A 92 -9.40 2.77 -22.82
CA LYS A 92 -8.88 3.87 -23.66
C LYS A 92 -7.38 4.07 -23.52
N MET A 93 -6.79 3.58 -22.42
CA MET A 93 -5.38 3.76 -22.10
C MET A 93 -4.51 2.59 -22.51
N THR A 94 -5.09 1.39 -22.71
CA THR A 94 -4.37 0.16 -23.03
C THR A 94 -5.02 -0.58 -24.20
N GLU A 95 -4.22 -1.25 -25.00
CA GLU A 95 -4.68 -2.11 -26.11
C GLU A 95 -5.11 -3.51 -25.63
N SER A 96 -4.71 -3.89 -24.41
CA SER A 96 -4.99 -5.22 -23.85
C SER A 96 -6.42 -5.33 -23.32
N ALA A 97 -6.97 -6.54 -23.31
CA ALA A 97 -8.25 -6.81 -22.67
C ALA A 97 -8.09 -6.71 -21.14
N ILE A 98 -8.90 -5.85 -20.47
CA ILE A 98 -8.79 -5.56 -19.04
C ILE A 98 -9.80 -6.37 -18.24
N GLU A 99 -9.31 -7.04 -17.21
CA GLU A 99 -10.09 -7.69 -16.16
C GLU A 99 -9.77 -7.00 -14.83
N ILE A 100 -10.80 -6.51 -14.12
CA ILE A 100 -10.64 -5.84 -12.81
C ILE A 100 -11.12 -6.80 -11.74
N ASN A 101 -10.24 -7.07 -10.78
CA ASN A 101 -10.54 -7.82 -9.57
C ASN A 101 -10.43 -6.90 -8.35
N ILE A 102 -11.40 -6.96 -7.43
CA ILE A 102 -11.41 -6.15 -6.21
C ILE A 102 -11.16 -7.07 -5.03
N VAL A 103 -10.12 -6.75 -4.27
CA VAL A 103 -9.73 -7.47 -3.07
C VAL A 103 -9.94 -6.57 -1.86
N GLU A 104 -10.73 -7.03 -0.91
CA GLU A 104 -10.98 -6.30 0.32
C GLU A 104 -9.81 -6.41 1.29
N VAL A 105 -9.36 -5.27 1.82
CA VAL A 105 -8.41 -5.19 2.94
C VAL A 105 -9.18 -5.22 4.25
N LYS A 106 -9.22 -6.40 4.90
CA LYS A 106 -10.00 -6.63 6.14
C LYS A 106 -9.56 -5.74 7.31
N THR A 107 -8.28 -5.40 7.39
CA THR A 107 -7.68 -4.61 8.49
C THR A 107 -6.93 -3.40 7.94
N PRO A 108 -7.65 -2.30 7.60
CA PRO A 108 -7.01 -1.12 7.01
C PRO A 108 -6.02 -0.43 7.96
N ASP A 109 -6.23 -0.51 9.27
CA ASP A 109 -5.31 0.04 10.27
C ASP A 109 -3.98 -0.76 10.41
N MET A 110 -3.86 -1.93 9.77
CA MET A 110 -2.61 -2.70 9.66
C MET A 110 -1.92 -2.56 8.30
N ASP A 111 -2.44 -1.71 7.43
CA ASP A 111 -1.85 -1.39 6.13
C ASP A 111 -1.11 -0.06 6.19
N ALA A 112 0.19 -0.09 5.89
CA ALA A 112 1.03 1.09 6.05
C ALA A 112 0.65 2.24 5.11
N THR A 113 0.18 1.94 3.89
CA THR A 113 -0.24 2.95 2.91
C THR A 113 -1.51 3.65 3.39
N LEU A 114 -2.51 2.89 3.82
CA LEU A 114 -3.78 3.43 4.31
C LEU A 114 -3.62 4.26 5.58
N VAL A 115 -2.75 3.81 6.49
CA VAL A 115 -2.42 4.56 7.70
C VAL A 115 -1.71 5.87 7.35
N ALA A 116 -0.78 5.86 6.38
CA ALA A 116 -0.10 7.09 5.94
C ALA A 116 -1.07 8.08 5.31
N GLU A 117 -1.97 7.63 4.43
CA GLU A 117 -3.01 8.45 3.81
C GLU A 117 -4.01 9.02 4.85
N ASN A 118 -4.38 8.23 5.85
CA ASN A 118 -5.23 8.69 6.95
C ASN A 118 -4.57 9.81 7.76
N ILE A 119 -3.27 9.69 8.06
CA ILE A 119 -2.52 10.76 8.74
C ILE A 119 -2.46 12.00 7.85
N ALA A 120 -2.21 11.85 6.54
CA ALA A 120 -2.18 12.96 5.59
C ALA A 120 -3.51 13.72 5.59
N ALA A 121 -4.63 13.01 5.47
CA ALA A 121 -5.97 13.60 5.51
C ALA A 121 -6.27 14.32 6.84
N GLN A 122 -5.77 13.81 7.97
CA GLN A 122 -5.91 14.48 9.26
C GLN A 122 -5.08 15.77 9.34
N LEU A 123 -3.88 15.80 8.78
CA LEU A 123 -3.03 16.99 8.73
C LEU A 123 -3.63 18.08 7.83
N GLU A 124 -4.21 17.72 6.71
CA GLU A 124 -4.93 18.63 5.82
C GLU A 124 -6.15 19.27 6.50
N ARG A 125 -6.82 18.51 7.39
CA ARG A 125 -7.90 19.00 8.25
C ARG A 125 -7.39 19.80 9.45
N ARG A 126 -6.11 20.17 9.49
CA ARG A 126 -5.47 20.98 10.54
C ARG A 126 -5.48 20.32 11.94
N ILE A 127 -5.53 19.00 12.02
CA ILE A 127 -5.35 18.27 13.28
C ILE A 127 -3.88 18.34 13.67
N ALA A 128 -3.60 18.56 14.96
CA ALA A 128 -2.23 18.58 15.47
C ALA A 128 -1.50 17.26 15.14
N PHE A 129 -0.37 17.35 14.46
CA PHE A 129 0.37 16.19 13.95
C PHE A 129 0.74 15.17 15.03
N ARG A 130 1.09 15.63 16.25
CA ARG A 130 1.36 14.73 17.38
C ARG A 130 0.14 13.91 17.79
N ARG A 131 -1.05 14.52 17.76
CA ARG A 131 -2.31 13.83 18.07
C ARG A 131 -2.64 12.81 16.99
N ALA A 132 -2.52 13.19 15.71
CA ALA A 132 -2.76 12.30 14.57
C ALA A 132 -1.85 11.07 14.62
N MET A 133 -0.52 11.27 14.80
CA MET A 133 0.43 10.17 14.89
C MET A 133 0.14 9.23 16.08
N LYS A 134 -0.06 9.77 17.30
CA LYS A 134 -0.36 8.96 18.50
C LYS A 134 -1.65 8.15 18.34
N GLN A 135 -2.68 8.75 17.76
CA GLN A 135 -3.96 8.08 17.54
C GLN A 135 -3.82 6.91 16.55
N CYS A 136 -3.08 7.09 15.46
CA CYS A 136 -2.83 6.02 14.50
C CYS A 136 -1.96 4.91 15.11
N VAL A 137 -0.90 5.24 15.85
CA VAL A 137 -0.09 4.27 16.58
C VAL A 137 -0.95 3.40 17.49
N GLY A 138 -1.79 4.03 18.34
CA GLY A 138 -2.65 3.30 19.25
C GLY A 138 -3.69 2.40 18.56
N ARG A 139 -4.22 2.81 17.39
CA ARG A 139 -5.14 1.96 16.59
C ARG A 139 -4.43 0.74 16.05
N THR A 140 -3.30 0.94 15.38
CA THR A 140 -2.53 -0.14 14.77
C THR A 140 -2.06 -1.17 15.80
N MET A 141 -1.60 -0.72 16.98
CA MET A 141 -1.21 -1.63 18.06
C MET A 141 -2.38 -2.44 18.61
N ARG A 142 -3.57 -1.85 18.73
CA ARG A 142 -4.79 -2.58 19.14
C ARG A 142 -5.24 -3.63 18.14
N MET A 143 -4.94 -3.43 16.83
CA MET A 143 -5.23 -4.41 15.79
C MET A 143 -4.23 -5.59 15.76
N GLY A 144 -3.24 -5.58 16.66
CA GLY A 144 -2.30 -6.68 16.83
C GLY A 144 -0.99 -6.54 16.07
N ALA A 145 -0.62 -5.35 15.60
CA ALA A 145 0.72 -5.10 15.07
C ALA A 145 1.77 -5.27 16.17
N LYS A 146 2.90 -5.93 15.85
CA LYS A 146 4.01 -6.12 16.79
C LYS A 146 4.88 -4.87 16.97
N GLY A 147 4.74 -3.92 16.08
CA GLY A 147 5.38 -2.62 16.17
C GLY A 147 5.03 -1.69 15.03
N ILE A 148 5.08 -0.40 15.32
CA ILE A 148 4.84 0.66 14.34
C ILE A 148 5.83 1.80 14.53
N LYS A 149 6.24 2.41 13.42
CA LYS A 149 6.99 3.66 13.38
C LYS A 149 6.35 4.59 12.37
N ILE A 150 6.06 5.80 12.79
CA ILE A 150 5.56 6.87 11.93
C ILE A 150 6.56 8.01 11.97
N MET A 151 6.87 8.58 10.82
CA MET A 151 7.73 9.75 10.69
C MET A 151 7.02 10.79 9.84
N CYS A 152 6.89 12.01 10.37
CA CYS A 152 6.42 13.16 9.63
C CYS A 152 7.57 14.15 9.45
N SER A 153 7.73 14.68 8.24
CA SER A 153 8.81 15.61 7.88
C SER A 153 8.27 16.76 7.05
N GLY A 154 8.74 17.98 7.34
CA GLY A 154 8.30 19.19 6.69
C GLY A 154 8.10 20.32 7.70
N ARG A 155 7.32 21.34 7.32
CA ARG A 155 6.95 22.49 8.17
C ARG A 155 5.83 22.09 9.16
N LEU A 156 6.20 21.29 10.17
CA LEU A 156 5.26 20.74 11.15
C LEU A 156 4.62 21.86 11.98
N GLY A 157 3.30 21.93 11.97
CA GLY A 157 2.53 22.96 12.68
C GLY A 157 2.68 24.36 12.11
N GLY A 158 3.16 24.53 10.86
CA GLY A 158 3.39 25.82 10.22
C GLY A 158 4.73 26.50 10.58
N ALA A 159 5.64 25.77 11.24
CA ALA A 159 6.97 26.30 11.56
C ALA A 159 7.75 26.71 10.31
N GLU A 160 8.52 27.80 10.37
CA GLU A 160 9.33 28.26 9.23
C GLU A 160 10.42 27.26 8.86
N ILE A 161 11.08 26.69 9.85
CA ILE A 161 12.13 25.69 9.64
C ILE A 161 11.51 24.30 9.63
N ALA A 162 11.73 23.57 8.55
CA ALA A 162 11.31 22.19 8.42
C ALA A 162 12.05 21.29 9.40
N ARG A 163 11.31 20.34 9.99
CA ARG A 163 11.87 19.34 10.90
C ARG A 163 11.20 18.00 10.70
N SER A 164 11.83 16.96 11.24
CA SER A 164 11.29 15.60 11.23
C SER A 164 11.00 15.16 12.66
N GLU A 165 9.78 14.68 12.90
CA GLU A 165 9.40 14.05 14.16
C GLU A 165 8.97 12.62 13.91
N SER A 166 9.34 11.69 14.80
CA SER A 166 8.97 10.28 14.67
C SER A 166 8.46 9.73 16.00
N TYR A 167 7.40 8.91 15.90
CA TYR A 167 6.89 8.10 17.01
C TYR A 167 7.10 6.63 16.66
N ARG A 168 7.49 5.86 17.69
CA ARG A 168 7.72 4.42 17.57
C ARG A 168 7.11 3.73 18.78
N GLU A 169 6.43 2.60 18.51
CA GLU A 169 5.92 1.71 19.55
C GLU A 169 6.16 0.26 19.12
N GLY A 170 6.57 -0.59 20.06
CA GLY A 170 6.93 -1.97 19.78
C GLY A 170 8.28 -2.14 19.10
N SER A 171 8.50 -3.30 18.48
CA SER A 171 9.74 -3.68 17.80
C SER A 171 9.59 -3.54 16.28
N ILE A 172 10.64 -3.08 15.60
CA ILE A 172 10.66 -3.01 14.12
C ILE A 172 12.05 -3.44 13.63
N PRO A 173 12.23 -4.73 13.39
CA PRO A 173 13.52 -5.29 12.98
C PRO A 173 13.74 -5.06 11.47
N LEU A 174 14.21 -3.87 11.07
CA LEU A 174 14.36 -3.49 9.66
C LEU A 174 15.37 -4.36 8.90
N HIS A 175 16.39 -4.86 9.58
CA HIS A 175 17.44 -5.69 8.97
C HIS A 175 17.10 -7.17 8.89
N THR A 176 16.09 -7.64 9.60
CA THR A 176 15.66 -9.04 9.59
C THR A 176 14.81 -9.31 8.34
N LEU A 177 15.31 -10.12 7.40
CA LEU A 177 14.64 -10.39 6.12
C LEU A 177 13.32 -11.16 6.29
N ARG A 178 13.26 -12.08 7.26
CA ARG A 178 12.04 -12.84 7.56
C ARG A 178 10.93 -12.03 8.25
N ALA A 179 11.24 -10.81 8.71
CA ALA A 179 10.24 -9.93 9.32
C ALA A 179 9.33 -9.32 8.27
N ASP A 180 8.02 -9.53 8.38
CA ASP A 180 7.03 -8.90 7.52
C ASP A 180 6.81 -7.45 7.94
N ILE A 181 7.47 -6.54 7.25
CA ILE A 181 7.36 -5.11 7.45
C ILE A 181 6.64 -4.52 6.24
N ASP A 182 5.51 -3.90 6.53
CA ASP A 182 4.77 -3.11 5.57
C ASP A 182 5.26 -1.67 5.61
N TYR A 183 5.31 -1.01 4.45
CA TYR A 183 5.83 0.34 4.30
C TYR A 183 4.94 1.17 3.40
N GLY A 184 4.51 2.31 3.89
CA GLY A 184 3.70 3.26 3.14
C GLY A 184 4.23 4.68 3.25
N THR A 185 4.02 5.45 2.18
CA THR A 185 4.34 6.88 2.12
C THR A 185 3.13 7.65 1.65
N ALA A 186 2.92 8.83 2.23
CA ALA A 186 1.91 9.78 1.78
C ALA A 186 2.42 11.21 1.95
N GLU A 187 1.83 12.12 1.22
CA GLU A 187 2.10 13.54 1.32
C GLU A 187 0.81 14.28 1.71
N ALA A 188 0.88 15.15 2.71
CA ALA A 188 -0.20 16.03 3.10
C ALA A 188 0.03 17.40 2.48
N HIS A 189 -0.95 17.89 1.73
CA HIS A 189 -0.92 19.22 1.12
C HIS A 189 -1.49 20.24 2.10
N THR A 190 -0.61 20.97 2.78
CA THR A 190 -1.01 22.01 3.73
C THR A 190 -0.80 23.42 3.15
N THR A 191 -1.42 24.41 3.77
CA THR A 191 -1.26 25.83 3.37
C THR A 191 0.21 26.31 3.46
N TYR A 192 1.03 25.66 4.30
CA TYR A 192 2.45 25.99 4.49
C TYR A 192 3.41 25.12 3.67
N GLY A 193 2.89 24.29 2.79
CA GLY A 193 3.67 23.38 1.95
C GLY A 193 3.31 21.90 2.17
N ARG A 194 4.13 21.02 1.61
CA ARG A 194 3.91 19.56 1.71
C ARG A 194 4.59 19.01 2.96
N ILE A 195 3.90 18.11 3.64
CA ILE A 195 4.43 17.33 4.75
C ILE A 195 4.51 15.87 4.30
N GLY A 196 5.73 15.33 4.24
CA GLY A 196 5.94 13.92 3.93
C GLY A 196 5.72 13.03 5.15
N ILE A 197 4.99 11.94 4.95
CA ILE A 197 4.66 10.95 5.97
C ILE A 197 5.24 9.61 5.53
N LYS A 198 5.92 8.93 6.44
CA LYS A 198 6.45 7.57 6.24
C LYS A 198 5.99 6.69 7.38
N VAL A 199 5.44 5.54 7.06
CA VAL A 199 4.91 4.58 8.03
C VAL A 199 5.55 3.23 7.81
N TRP A 200 5.98 2.59 8.88
CA TRP A 200 6.47 1.21 8.93
C TRP A 200 5.62 0.44 9.93
N ILE A 201 5.05 -0.68 9.51
CA ILE A 201 4.25 -1.55 10.37
C ILE A 201 4.87 -2.95 10.34
N TYR A 202 5.23 -3.44 11.51
CA TYR A 202 5.73 -4.80 11.67
C TYR A 202 4.57 -5.74 12.04
N LYS A 203 4.23 -6.65 11.13
CA LYS A 203 3.13 -7.62 11.29
C LYS A 203 3.57 -8.90 12.01
N GLY A 204 4.84 -9.27 11.89
CA GLY A 204 5.39 -10.47 12.50
C GLY A 204 6.48 -11.10 11.64
N GLU A 205 6.96 -12.29 12.03
CA GLU A 205 7.93 -13.04 11.25
C GLU A 205 7.22 -14.08 10.39
N VAL A 206 7.66 -14.21 9.15
CA VAL A 206 7.27 -15.27 8.23
C VAL A 206 8.38 -16.32 8.27
N LEU A 207 8.10 -17.45 8.91
CA LEU A 207 9.01 -18.57 8.92
C LEU A 207 8.73 -19.47 7.71
N PRO A 208 9.76 -20.07 7.07
CA PRO A 208 9.54 -21.07 6.05
C PRO A 208 8.75 -22.24 6.67
N GLU A 209 7.70 -22.69 5.99
CA GLU A 209 6.99 -23.89 6.41
C GLU A 209 7.98 -25.06 6.44
N SER A 210 8.10 -25.74 7.58
CA SER A 210 8.92 -26.93 7.67
C SER A 210 8.36 -27.95 6.69
N LYS A 211 9.25 -28.60 5.91
CA LYS A 211 8.84 -29.62 4.92
C LYS A 211 8.01 -30.78 5.56
N GLU A 212 8.00 -30.87 6.86
CA GLU A 212 7.19 -31.82 7.62
C GLU A 212 5.73 -31.38 7.79
N ALA A 213 5.44 -30.08 7.91
CA ALA A 213 4.07 -29.57 7.98
C ALA A 213 3.31 -29.70 6.65
N ALA A 214 4.01 -29.62 5.52
CA ALA A 214 3.42 -29.82 4.20
C ALA A 214 2.96 -31.28 3.91
N LYS A 215 3.47 -32.27 4.67
CA LYS A 215 3.07 -33.68 4.55
C LYS A 215 1.84 -34.05 5.38
N VAL A 216 1.40 -33.18 6.28
CA VAL A 216 0.29 -33.44 7.21
C VAL A 216 -1.01 -32.74 6.79
N ALA A 217 -1.02 -31.91 5.75
CA ALA A 217 -2.24 -31.33 5.24
C ALA A 217 -3.07 -32.43 4.56
N PRO A 218 -4.26 -32.83 5.11
CA PRO A 218 -5.11 -33.80 4.45
C PRO A 218 -5.59 -33.22 3.13
N ALA A 219 -5.46 -34.02 2.06
CA ALA A 219 -6.10 -33.71 0.79
C ALA A 219 -7.59 -33.47 1.06
N LYS A 220 -8.05 -32.23 0.88
CA LYS A 220 -9.48 -31.95 0.82
C LYS A 220 -9.97 -32.56 -0.48
N GLU A 221 -10.70 -33.67 -0.31
CA GLU A 221 -11.47 -34.34 -1.33
C GLU A 221 -12.36 -33.33 -2.09
N ALA A 222 -12.48 -33.62 -3.37
CA ALA A 222 -13.22 -32.91 -4.40
C ALA A 222 -14.69 -32.64 -4.09
#